data_250d93499827eba40f692d3d2a3cc1c1
#
_entry.id   250d93499827eba40f692d3d2a3cc1c1
#
_cell.length_a   1.000
_cell.length_b   1.000
_cell.length_c   1.000
_cell.angle_alpha   90.00
_cell.angle_beta   90.00
_cell.angle_gamma   90.00
#
_symmetry.space_group_name_H-M   'P 1'
#
loop_
_entity.id
_entity.type
_entity.pdbx_description
1 polymer ?
#
loop_
_entity_poly.entity_id
_entity_poly.type
_entity_poly.pdbx_seq_one_letter_code
_entity_poly.pdbx_strand_id
1 'polypeptide(L)'
;YRLNNLFAAPQMKGMAATSSIRYPLMISGMLQSSEYTGGETAYQGNSIAYVPDFQLYTSVGMETNNWSVALGAKYLDDTFTNDANTYRTGKAFIFDLTSSMNVGFNAGGIKNTKLFFNVDNLFDKVIVASEHEYGKRPNKPLSVMAGVKFDF
;
A
#
# COMPACT_ATOMS: atom_id res chain seq x y z
N TYR A 1 -8.63 10.72 -1.54
CA TYR A 1 -9.36 11.46 -0.50
C TYR A 1 -8.97 10.92 0.86
N ARG A 2 -8.49 11.78 1.76
CA ARG A 2 -8.16 11.43 3.14
C ARG A 2 -9.31 11.86 4.05
N LEU A 3 -10.09 10.89 4.52
CA LEU A 3 -11.15 11.14 5.48
C LEU A 3 -10.56 11.10 6.90
N ASN A 4 -10.21 12.25 7.44
CA ASN A 4 -9.78 12.37 8.83
C ASN A 4 -11.02 12.57 9.71
N ASN A 5 -11.13 11.86 10.82
CA ASN A 5 -12.14 12.03 11.87
C ASN A 5 -13.54 11.50 11.60
N LEU A 6 -13.70 10.33 10.96
CA LEU A 6 -15.05 9.76 10.84
C LEU A 6 -15.64 9.28 12.18
N PHE A 7 -14.80 9.05 13.20
CA PHE A 7 -15.20 8.65 14.54
C PHE A 7 -14.33 9.36 15.59
N ALA A 8 -14.63 10.62 15.90
CA ALA A 8 -14.10 11.25 17.08
C ALA A 8 -14.86 10.73 18.31
N ALA A 9 -14.15 10.13 19.27
CA ALA A 9 -14.76 9.81 20.55
C ALA A 9 -15.27 11.10 21.23
N PRO A 10 -16.46 11.09 21.86
CA PRO A 10 -16.98 12.28 22.50
C PRO A 10 -16.01 12.74 23.60
N GLN A 11 -15.61 14.02 23.52
CA GLN A 11 -14.76 14.65 24.52
C GLN A 11 -15.55 14.75 25.84
N MET A 12 -15.26 13.92 26.80
CA MET A 12 -15.75 14.11 28.17
C MET A 12 -14.96 15.25 28.81
N LYS A 13 -15.65 16.35 29.09
CA LYS A 13 -15.11 17.51 29.80
C LYS A 13 -14.77 17.09 31.22
N GLY A 14 -13.48 17.00 31.56
CA GLY A 14 -13.03 16.77 32.93
C GLY A 14 -12.06 15.60 33.19
N MET A 15 -11.62 14.83 32.17
CA MET A 15 -10.54 13.86 32.33
C MET A 15 -9.23 14.43 31.80
N ALA A 16 -8.14 14.13 32.54
CA ALA A 16 -6.75 14.46 32.17
C ALA A 16 -6.51 14.09 30.69
N ALA A 17 -5.67 14.86 29.99
CA ALA A 17 -5.43 14.78 28.54
C ALA A 17 -5.36 13.34 28.04
N THR A 18 -6.50 12.79 27.69
CA THR A 18 -6.62 11.47 27.06
C THR A 18 -6.12 11.68 25.63
N SER A 19 -5.06 10.99 25.26
CA SER A 19 -4.58 11.01 23.87
C SER A 19 -5.73 10.61 22.97
N SER A 20 -6.22 11.55 22.16
CA SER A 20 -7.31 11.29 21.23
C SER A 20 -6.84 10.26 20.21
N ILE A 21 -7.55 9.13 20.10
CA ILE A 21 -7.33 8.15 19.05
C ILE A 21 -8.00 8.67 17.78
N ARG A 22 -7.27 8.66 16.67
CA ARG A 22 -7.78 8.98 15.32
C ARG A 22 -7.80 7.70 14.49
N TYR A 23 -8.76 7.62 13.59
CA TYR A 23 -8.93 6.48 12.70
C TYR A 23 -8.78 6.95 11.24
N PRO A 24 -7.54 7.08 10.73
CA PRO A 24 -7.33 7.47 9.35
C PRO A 24 -7.85 6.39 8.40
N LEU A 25 -8.61 6.82 7.40
CA LEU A 25 -9.04 6.02 6.27
C LEU A 25 -8.49 6.66 4.98
N MET A 26 -7.87 5.88 4.12
CA MET A 26 -7.44 6.29 2.81
C MET A 26 -8.00 5.34 1.75
N ILE A 27 -8.53 5.93 0.68
CA ILE A 27 -8.98 5.20 -0.50
C ILE A 27 -8.40 5.91 -1.71
N SER A 28 -7.75 5.16 -2.60
CA SER A 28 -7.18 5.63 -3.85
C SER A 28 -7.46 4.59 -4.93
N GLY A 29 -8.02 5.02 -6.05
CA GLY A 29 -8.34 4.16 -7.18
C GLY A 29 -7.81 4.75 -8.47
N MET A 30 -7.50 3.88 -9.44
CA MET A 30 -7.13 4.23 -10.79
C MET A 30 -7.96 3.39 -11.76
N LEU A 31 -8.58 4.09 -12.71
CA LEU A 31 -9.25 3.50 -13.87
C LEU A 31 -8.53 4.02 -15.10
N GLN A 32 -8.14 3.15 -15.98
CA GLN A 32 -7.50 3.51 -17.25
C GLN A 32 -7.84 2.48 -18.33
N SER A 33 -7.72 2.87 -19.57
CA SER A 33 -7.76 1.98 -20.72
C SER A 33 -6.55 2.31 -21.58
N SER A 34 -5.89 1.29 -22.11
CA SER A 34 -4.70 1.44 -22.94
C SER A 34 -4.75 0.47 -24.10
N GLU A 35 -4.48 0.96 -25.30
CA GLU A 35 -4.46 0.15 -26.51
C GLU A 35 -3.37 0.62 -27.48
N TYR A 36 -2.91 -0.28 -28.33
CA TYR A 36 -2.02 0.05 -29.42
C TYR A 36 -2.80 0.69 -30.57
N THR A 37 -2.50 1.96 -30.86
CA THR A 37 -3.10 2.72 -31.96
C THR A 37 -2.22 2.78 -33.21
N GLY A 38 -0.98 2.28 -33.12
CA GLY A 38 0.01 2.28 -34.21
C GLY A 38 1.03 1.15 -34.04
N GLY A 39 2.03 1.06 -34.90
CA GLY A 39 3.04 0.00 -34.90
C GLY A 39 2.62 -1.19 -35.77
N GLU A 40 2.99 -2.41 -35.35
CA GLU A 40 2.64 -3.62 -36.09
C GLU A 40 1.11 -3.80 -36.15
N THR A 41 0.58 -4.01 -37.33
CA THR A 41 -0.87 -4.16 -37.59
C THR A 41 -1.49 -5.31 -36.80
N ALA A 42 -0.69 -6.33 -36.49
CA ALA A 42 -1.12 -7.50 -35.72
C ALA A 42 -1.53 -7.18 -34.27
N TYR A 43 -1.07 -6.07 -33.68
CA TYR A 43 -1.32 -5.70 -32.30
C TYR A 43 -2.22 -4.47 -32.13
N GLN A 44 -2.62 -3.83 -33.26
CA GLN A 44 -3.52 -2.67 -33.19
C GLN A 44 -4.86 -3.05 -32.57
N GLY A 45 -5.31 -2.25 -31.60
CA GLY A 45 -6.51 -2.50 -30.80
C GLY A 45 -6.29 -3.43 -29.61
N ASN A 46 -5.11 -4.05 -29.47
CA ASN A 46 -4.77 -4.83 -28.27
C ASN A 46 -4.43 -3.90 -27.11
N SER A 47 -4.74 -4.36 -25.90
CA SER A 47 -4.34 -3.68 -24.66
C SER A 47 -2.81 -3.74 -24.50
N ILE A 48 -2.23 -2.67 -23.99
CA ILE A 48 -0.79 -2.62 -23.69
C ILE A 48 -0.49 -3.58 -22.54
N ALA A 49 0.52 -4.43 -22.72
CA ALA A 49 0.93 -5.41 -21.71
C ALA A 49 1.34 -4.74 -20.38
N TYR A 50 1.04 -5.39 -19.25
CA TYR A 50 1.35 -4.94 -17.88
C TYR A 50 0.67 -3.64 -17.44
N VAL A 51 -0.35 -3.20 -18.15
CA VAL A 51 -1.16 -2.04 -17.78
C VAL A 51 -2.52 -2.51 -17.29
N PRO A 52 -2.80 -2.46 -15.98
CA PRO A 52 -4.10 -2.87 -15.44
C PRO A 52 -5.15 -1.80 -15.73
N ASP A 53 -6.36 -2.22 -16.07
CA ASP A 53 -7.49 -1.30 -16.29
C ASP A 53 -8.02 -0.72 -14.98
N PHE A 54 -7.87 -1.46 -13.89
CA PHE A 54 -8.30 -1.04 -12.56
C PHE A 54 -7.30 -1.40 -11.47
N GLN A 55 -7.03 -0.45 -10.59
CA GLN A 55 -6.31 -0.66 -9.34
C GLN A 55 -7.04 0.07 -8.21
N LEU A 56 -7.07 -0.53 -7.03
CA LEU A 56 -7.61 0.07 -5.83
C LEU A 56 -6.63 -0.12 -4.67
N TYR A 57 -6.38 0.94 -3.95
CA TYR A 57 -5.69 0.89 -2.67
C TYR A 57 -6.60 1.45 -1.58
N THR A 58 -6.74 0.75 -0.49
CA THR A 58 -7.41 1.25 0.72
C THR A 58 -6.54 0.98 1.93
N SER A 59 -6.55 1.88 2.90
CA SER A 59 -5.95 1.62 4.20
C SER A 59 -6.82 2.16 5.32
N VAL A 60 -6.84 1.42 6.42
CA VAL A 60 -7.47 1.80 7.66
C VAL A 60 -6.44 1.73 8.77
N GLY A 61 -6.47 2.70 9.66
CA GLY A 61 -5.50 2.78 10.75
C GLY A 61 -6.09 3.25 12.06
N MET A 62 -5.24 3.20 13.06
CA MET A 62 -5.41 3.82 14.36
C MET A 62 -4.15 4.62 14.67
N GLU A 63 -4.31 5.86 15.11
CA GLU A 63 -3.17 6.69 15.51
C GLU A 63 -3.46 7.51 16.74
N THR A 64 -2.43 7.70 17.54
CA THR A 64 -2.38 8.62 18.67
C THR A 64 -1.20 9.57 18.48
N ASN A 65 -0.94 10.44 19.45
CA ASN A 65 0.26 11.29 19.42
C ASN A 65 1.57 10.47 19.48
N ASN A 66 1.54 9.27 20.05
CA ASN A 66 2.75 8.48 20.32
C ASN A 66 2.92 7.26 19.42
N TRP A 67 1.84 6.71 18.88
CA TRP A 67 1.94 5.53 18.02
C TRP A 67 0.90 5.56 16.90
N SER A 68 1.18 4.83 15.86
CA SER A 68 0.26 4.58 14.75
C SER A 68 0.39 3.14 14.26
N VAL A 69 -0.72 2.59 13.80
CA VAL A 69 -0.79 1.32 13.07
C VAL A 69 -1.79 1.47 11.93
N ALA A 70 -1.48 0.90 10.77
CA ALA A 70 -2.40 0.88 9.64
C ALA A 70 -2.27 -0.42 8.86
N LEU A 71 -3.41 -0.92 8.41
CA LEU A 71 -3.52 -2.04 7.47
C LEU A 71 -3.92 -1.48 6.11
N GLY A 72 -3.08 -1.73 5.12
CA GLY A 72 -3.33 -1.44 3.71
C GLY A 72 -3.82 -2.68 2.98
N ALA A 73 -4.70 -2.49 2.02
CA ALA A 73 -5.15 -3.52 1.07
C ALA A 73 -5.06 -2.96 -0.34
N LYS A 74 -4.31 -3.63 -1.20
CA LYS A 74 -4.12 -3.30 -2.60
C LYS A 74 -4.79 -4.36 -3.46
N TYR A 75 -5.77 -3.94 -4.26
CA TYR A 75 -6.35 -4.76 -5.31
C TYR A 75 -5.64 -4.45 -6.63
N LEU A 76 -5.21 -5.50 -7.31
CA LEU A 76 -4.65 -5.46 -8.65
C LEU A 76 -5.55 -6.27 -9.56
N ASP A 77 -6.03 -5.64 -10.61
CA ASP A 77 -6.75 -6.34 -11.67
C ASP A 77 -5.79 -7.15 -12.53
N ASP A 78 -6.32 -8.12 -13.27
CA ASP A 78 -5.53 -8.88 -14.22
C ASP A 78 -5.08 -7.99 -15.39
N THR A 79 -3.90 -8.27 -15.92
CA THR A 79 -3.34 -7.59 -17.08
C THR A 79 -2.85 -8.59 -18.11
N PHE A 80 -2.79 -8.21 -19.35
CA PHE A 80 -2.07 -8.98 -20.35
C PHE A 80 -0.55 -8.94 -20.07
N THR A 81 0.14 -10.05 -20.34
CA THR A 81 1.59 -10.17 -20.14
C THR A 81 2.37 -10.07 -21.45
N ASN A 82 1.66 -10.00 -22.58
CA ASN A 82 2.25 -9.87 -23.91
C ASN A 82 1.37 -9.03 -24.85
N ASP A 83 1.97 -8.47 -25.90
CA ASP A 83 1.31 -7.58 -26.85
C ASP A 83 0.24 -8.29 -27.70
N ALA A 84 0.35 -9.60 -27.87
CA ALA A 84 -0.67 -10.42 -28.55
C ALA A 84 -1.92 -10.67 -27.71
N ASN A 85 -1.95 -10.22 -26.45
CA ASN A 85 -3.05 -10.38 -25.48
C ASN A 85 -3.50 -11.85 -25.29
N THR A 86 -2.55 -12.80 -25.34
CA THR A 86 -2.83 -14.24 -25.22
C THR A 86 -2.71 -14.75 -23.79
N TYR A 87 -1.93 -14.09 -22.95
CA TYR A 87 -1.71 -14.49 -21.56
C TYR A 87 -2.06 -13.35 -20.61
N ARG A 88 -2.60 -13.70 -19.43
CA ARG A 88 -2.97 -12.72 -18.39
C ARG A 88 -2.34 -13.09 -17.04
N THR A 89 -2.03 -12.05 -16.25
CA THR A 89 -1.81 -12.21 -14.80
C THR A 89 -3.14 -12.54 -14.12
N GLY A 90 -3.09 -13.07 -12.90
CA GLY A 90 -4.29 -13.21 -12.07
C GLY A 90 -4.61 -11.92 -11.31
N LYS A 91 -5.88 -11.74 -10.96
CA LYS A 91 -6.32 -10.72 -9.99
C LYS A 91 -5.75 -11.04 -8.61
N ALA A 92 -5.40 -10.00 -7.85
CA ALA A 92 -4.84 -10.21 -6.53
C ALA A 92 -5.24 -9.13 -5.52
N PHE A 93 -5.33 -9.58 -4.25
CA PHE A 93 -5.30 -8.70 -3.09
C PHE A 93 -3.96 -8.90 -2.38
N ILE A 94 -3.29 -7.79 -2.09
CA ILE A 94 -2.05 -7.75 -1.30
C ILE A 94 -2.33 -6.88 -0.08
N PHE A 95 -1.92 -7.35 1.08
CA PHE A 95 -2.10 -6.64 2.33
C PHE A 95 -0.75 -6.26 2.91
N ASP A 96 -0.67 -5.03 3.42
CA ASP A 96 0.52 -4.47 4.03
C ASP A 96 0.18 -3.94 5.42
N LEU A 97 1.06 -4.12 6.39
CA LEU A 97 0.94 -3.58 7.74
C LEU A 97 2.05 -2.57 7.96
N THR A 98 1.68 -1.39 8.45
CA THR A 98 2.64 -0.36 8.86
C THR A 98 2.39 0.03 10.31
N SER A 99 3.46 0.22 11.06
CA SER A 99 3.35 0.73 12.42
C SER A 99 4.52 1.64 12.78
N SER A 100 4.27 2.55 13.70
CA SER A 100 5.31 3.40 14.25
C SER A 100 4.99 3.83 15.70
N MET A 101 6.05 4.10 16.47
CA MET A 101 5.94 4.54 17.85
C MET A 101 7.02 5.55 18.20
N ASN A 102 6.63 6.66 18.83
CA ASN A 102 7.56 7.62 19.44
C ASN A 102 7.93 7.13 20.84
N VAL A 103 9.21 6.92 21.08
CA VAL A 103 9.70 6.33 22.35
C VAL A 103 10.22 7.36 23.35
N GLY A 104 10.11 8.66 23.03
CA GLY A 104 10.43 9.73 23.99
C GLY A 104 11.88 9.76 24.48
N PHE A 105 12.80 9.08 23.77
CA PHE A 105 14.20 9.08 24.15
C PHE A 105 14.85 10.42 23.74
N ASN A 106 15.35 11.15 24.75
CA ASN A 106 16.00 12.44 24.59
C ASN A 106 17.36 12.37 25.30
N ALA A 107 18.47 12.29 24.56
CA ALA A 107 19.82 12.32 25.10
C ALA A 107 20.84 12.77 24.04
N GLY A 108 21.87 13.47 24.46
CA GLY A 108 23.00 13.80 23.57
C GLY A 108 22.65 14.64 22.34
N GLY A 109 21.63 15.53 22.44
CA GLY A 109 21.17 16.35 21.30
C GLY A 109 20.03 15.73 20.49
N ILE A 110 19.69 14.46 20.74
CA ILE A 110 18.51 13.80 20.13
C ILE A 110 17.24 14.35 20.78
N LYS A 111 16.31 14.85 19.95
CA LYS A 111 15.04 15.45 20.41
C LYS A 111 13.86 14.48 20.32
N ASN A 112 13.87 13.59 19.36
CA ASN A 112 12.84 12.58 19.17
C ASN A 112 13.45 11.27 18.68
N THR A 113 12.90 10.17 19.13
CA THR A 113 13.21 8.84 18.61
C THR A 113 11.92 8.16 18.19
N LYS A 114 11.87 7.73 16.92
CA LYS A 114 10.72 7.02 16.37
C LYS A 114 11.15 5.62 15.91
N LEU A 115 10.49 4.61 16.43
CA LEU A 115 10.58 3.25 15.93
C LEU A 115 9.54 3.05 14.83
N PHE A 116 9.86 2.26 13.82
CA PHE A 116 8.88 1.84 12.82
C PHE A 116 9.05 0.35 12.50
N PHE A 117 7.94 -0.27 12.12
CA PHE A 117 7.87 -1.67 11.71
C PHE A 117 6.85 -1.80 10.59
N ASN A 118 7.28 -2.36 9.47
CA ASN A 118 6.45 -2.54 8.28
C ASN A 118 6.53 -3.99 7.83
N VAL A 119 5.40 -4.52 7.39
CA VAL A 119 5.29 -5.83 6.76
C VAL A 119 4.62 -5.62 5.42
N ASP A 120 5.34 -5.89 4.33
CA ASP A 120 4.77 -5.90 2.98
C ASP A 120 4.34 -7.31 2.62
N ASN A 121 3.24 -7.42 1.89
CA ASN A 121 2.66 -8.68 1.48
C ASN A 121 2.41 -9.65 2.66
N LEU A 122 1.64 -9.19 3.64
CA LEU A 122 1.42 -9.84 4.94
C LEU A 122 1.01 -11.32 4.86
N PHE A 123 0.31 -11.72 3.80
CA PHE A 123 -0.15 -13.09 3.60
C PHE A 123 0.69 -13.88 2.58
N ASP A 124 1.86 -13.37 2.22
CA ASP A 124 2.78 -13.97 1.24
C ASP A 124 2.08 -14.37 -0.08
N LYS A 125 1.20 -13.49 -0.56
CA LYS A 125 0.46 -13.75 -1.80
C LYS A 125 1.41 -13.73 -2.99
N VAL A 126 1.52 -14.85 -3.68
CA VAL A 126 2.31 -14.96 -4.90
C VAL A 126 1.44 -14.63 -6.11
N ILE A 127 1.88 -13.69 -6.93
CA ILE A 127 1.31 -13.34 -8.24
C ILE A 127 2.43 -13.25 -9.27
N VAL A 128 2.09 -13.44 -10.53
CA VAL A 128 3.03 -13.22 -11.64
C VAL A 128 3.12 -11.72 -11.88
N ALA A 129 4.25 -11.12 -11.56
CA ALA A 129 4.50 -9.69 -11.78
C ALA A 129 4.94 -9.40 -13.22
N SER A 130 5.68 -10.32 -13.85
CA SER A 130 6.02 -10.27 -15.26
C SER A 130 6.27 -11.67 -15.80
N GLU A 131 6.09 -11.84 -17.11
CA GLU A 131 6.30 -13.10 -17.81
C GLU A 131 7.13 -12.84 -19.07
N HIS A 132 8.16 -13.64 -19.29
CA HIS A 132 9.01 -13.64 -20.47
C HIS A 132 9.12 -15.06 -21.02
N GLU A 133 9.63 -15.20 -22.22
CA GLU A 133 9.86 -16.50 -22.87
C GLU A 133 10.65 -17.48 -21.99
N TYR A 134 11.49 -16.98 -21.12
CA TYR A 134 12.37 -17.75 -20.25
C TYR A 134 11.84 -17.97 -18.83
N GLY A 135 10.64 -17.49 -18.52
CA GLY A 135 10.04 -17.74 -17.21
C GLY A 135 9.13 -16.63 -16.68
N LYS A 136 8.55 -16.93 -15.52
CA LYS A 136 7.64 -16.03 -14.79
C LYS A 136 8.35 -15.44 -13.59
N ARG A 137 8.26 -14.14 -13.44
CA ARG A 137 8.80 -13.42 -12.29
C ARG A 137 7.68 -13.17 -11.29
N PRO A 138 7.80 -13.68 -10.05
CA PRO A 138 6.82 -13.40 -9.00
C PRO A 138 6.94 -11.94 -8.50
N ASN A 139 5.91 -11.48 -7.81
CA ASN A 139 5.94 -10.26 -7.02
C ASN A 139 6.90 -10.39 -5.81
N LYS A 140 7.09 -9.29 -5.10
CA LYS A 140 7.82 -9.28 -3.83
C LYS A 140 7.14 -10.24 -2.83
N PRO A 141 7.89 -11.19 -2.21
CA PRO A 141 7.36 -12.04 -1.17
C PRO A 141 7.07 -11.24 0.11
N LEU A 142 6.52 -11.91 1.13
CA LEU A 142 6.43 -11.34 2.47
C LEU A 142 7.79 -10.77 2.87
N SER A 143 7.81 -9.51 3.24
CA SER A 143 9.03 -8.86 3.71
C SER A 143 8.75 -8.00 4.92
N VAL A 144 9.70 -8.01 5.85
CA VAL A 144 9.64 -7.26 7.11
C VAL A 144 10.75 -6.24 7.13
N MET A 145 10.42 -5.02 7.52
CA MET A 145 11.37 -3.93 7.72
C MET A 145 11.11 -3.31 9.09
N ALA A 146 12.16 -3.17 9.88
CA ALA A 146 12.14 -2.42 11.13
C ALA A 146 13.28 -1.40 11.14
N GLY A 147 13.06 -0.28 11.81
CA GLY A 147 14.09 0.75 11.90
C GLY A 147 13.82 1.78 12.97
N VAL A 148 14.81 2.65 13.15
CA VAL A 148 14.82 3.74 14.12
C VAL A 148 15.13 5.04 13.38
N LYS A 149 14.36 6.08 13.64
CA LYS A 149 14.61 7.44 13.16
C LYS A 149 14.92 8.34 14.37
N PHE A 150 15.96 9.12 14.25
CA PHE A 150 16.35 10.14 15.22
C PHE A 150 16.20 11.53 14.61
N ASP A 151 15.64 12.48 15.37
CA ASP A 151 15.64 13.91 15.05
C ASP A 151 16.62 14.63 16.00
N PHE A 152 17.48 15.51 15.48
CA PHE A 152 18.50 16.26 16.23
C PHE A 152 18.14 17.72 16.39
#